data_30f41edcc03b49e365d83817545b3ba5
#
_entry.id   30f41edcc03b49e365d83817545b3ba5
#
_cell.length_a   1.000
_cell.length_b   1.000
_cell.length_c   1.000
_cell.angle_alpha   90.00
_cell.angle_beta   90.00
_cell.angle_gamma   90.00
#
_symmetry.space_group_name_H-M   'P 1'
#
loop_
_entity.id
_entity.type
_entity.pdbx_description
1 polymer ?
#
loop_
_entity_poly.entity_id
_entity_poly.type
_entity_poly.pdbx_seq_one_letter_code
_entity_poly.pdbx_strand_id
1 'polypeptide(L)'
;MKTLKISGLLVFVIMNFSSCFLFPDHEPETVTYNFGLSFQDTSGNDLVKGIGLEWWLDSTFISEEQAQSGIVKNDLYVLDIIVSEPCKNWDNKIYNTPGSDVIRPILGMVRYNNGYRYLDNDFSLWVNDCPEAKMLTYKLKCPYVFGDEAVHEFVTYWDIPKVKSSGQTFAKCYRIEFNGNEIIPQFSKERYTSGCYIATIILND
;
A
#
# COMPACT_ATOMS: atom_id res chain seq x y z
N MET A 1 24.52 59.47 -10.08
CA MET A 1 23.23 58.77 -10.26
C MET A 1 23.29 57.38 -10.92
N LYS A 2 24.47 56.81 -11.21
CA LYS A 2 24.59 55.44 -11.84
C LYS A 2 24.73 54.29 -10.84
N THR A 3 25.17 54.58 -9.62
CA THR A 3 25.39 53.54 -8.57
C THR A 3 24.10 53.06 -7.87
N LEU A 4 23.02 53.85 -7.87
CA LEU A 4 21.77 53.47 -7.22
C LEU A 4 20.96 52.41 -7.98
N LYS A 5 21.14 52.37 -9.34
CA LYS A 5 20.42 51.38 -10.20
C LYS A 5 21.00 49.97 -10.10
N ILE A 6 22.29 49.85 -9.81
CA ILE A 6 22.96 48.53 -9.71
C ILE A 6 22.63 47.90 -8.36
N SER A 7 22.53 48.68 -7.28
CA SER A 7 22.13 48.16 -5.95
C SER A 7 20.70 47.62 -5.95
N GLY A 8 19.77 48.31 -6.65
CA GLY A 8 18.35 47.85 -6.72
C GLY A 8 18.24 46.54 -7.50
N LEU A 9 19.01 46.34 -8.56
CA LEU A 9 18.99 45.11 -9.35
C LEU A 9 19.58 43.92 -8.57
N LEU A 10 20.67 44.19 -7.82
CA LEU A 10 21.30 43.12 -7.01
C LEU A 10 20.40 42.64 -5.87
N VAL A 11 19.68 43.56 -5.21
CA VAL A 11 18.70 43.22 -4.16
C VAL A 11 17.52 42.44 -4.74
N PHE A 12 17.03 42.78 -5.93
CA PHE A 12 15.96 42.07 -6.60
C PHE A 12 16.35 40.65 -7.04
N VAL A 13 17.58 40.47 -7.48
CA VAL A 13 18.14 39.15 -7.84
C VAL A 13 18.32 38.29 -6.59
N ILE A 14 18.80 38.83 -5.48
CA ILE A 14 18.98 38.12 -4.23
C ILE A 14 17.62 37.69 -3.64
N MET A 15 16.57 38.53 -3.73
CA MET A 15 15.23 38.15 -3.28
C MET A 15 14.59 37.03 -4.10
N ASN A 16 14.89 36.95 -5.41
CA ASN A 16 14.36 35.86 -6.23
C ASN A 16 15.11 34.52 -6.04
N PHE A 17 16.38 34.53 -5.63
CA PHE A 17 17.12 33.33 -5.29
C PHE A 17 16.84 32.81 -3.88
N SER A 18 16.40 33.66 -2.96
CA SER A 18 16.08 33.23 -1.59
C SER A 18 14.70 32.60 -1.46
N SER A 19 13.79 32.76 -2.44
CA SER A 19 12.47 32.15 -2.39
C SER A 19 12.52 30.62 -2.61
N CYS A 20 13.54 30.09 -3.28
CA CYS A 20 13.72 28.64 -3.43
C CYS A 20 14.35 27.95 -2.21
N PHE A 21 14.93 28.72 -1.27
CA PHE A 21 15.58 28.17 -0.07
C PHE A 21 14.74 28.27 1.21
N LEU A 22 13.58 28.97 1.15
CA LEU A 22 12.80 29.29 2.35
C LEU A 22 11.65 28.33 2.65
N PHE A 23 11.39 27.40 1.75
CA PHE A 23 10.47 26.30 2.01
C PHE A 23 11.25 25.02 1.76
N PRO A 24 11.81 24.38 2.79
CA PRO A 24 12.21 22.99 2.63
C PRO A 24 10.94 22.27 2.18
N ASP A 25 11.01 21.61 1.02
CA ASP A 25 10.00 20.62 0.63
C ASP A 25 9.98 19.57 1.75
N HIS A 26 9.13 19.80 2.75
CA HIS A 26 8.83 18.78 3.72
C HIS A 26 8.01 17.74 2.96
N GLU A 27 8.68 16.69 2.53
CA GLU A 27 7.94 15.50 2.11
C GLU A 27 6.98 15.16 3.23
N PRO A 28 5.71 14.98 2.89
CA PRO A 28 4.71 14.68 3.90
C PRO A 28 5.08 13.39 4.63
N GLU A 29 4.95 13.41 5.93
CA GLU A 29 5.17 12.24 6.76
C GLU A 29 4.04 11.24 6.55
N THR A 30 4.39 10.01 6.15
CA THR A 30 3.42 8.93 5.95
C THR A 30 3.82 7.68 6.71
N VAL A 31 2.81 6.94 7.16
CA VAL A 31 2.97 5.58 7.68
C VAL A 31 2.42 4.62 6.64
N THR A 32 3.25 3.70 6.18
CA THR A 32 2.90 2.68 5.18
C THR A 32 2.71 1.32 5.84
N TYR A 33 1.59 0.70 5.51
CA TYR A 33 1.14 -0.62 5.97
C TYR A 33 1.27 -1.58 4.81
N ASN A 34 2.37 -2.32 4.75
CA ASN A 34 2.71 -3.16 3.62
C ASN A 34 2.66 -4.64 4.01
N PHE A 35 1.72 -5.38 3.44
CA PHE A 35 1.59 -6.82 3.65
C PHE A 35 1.08 -7.52 2.38
N GLY A 36 1.36 -8.83 2.28
CA GLY A 36 0.91 -9.68 1.20
C GLY A 36 0.29 -10.97 1.73
N LEU A 37 -0.82 -11.39 1.12
CA LEU A 37 -1.55 -12.61 1.46
C LEU A 37 -1.50 -13.60 0.32
N SER A 38 -0.96 -14.81 0.57
CA SER A 38 -1.08 -15.97 -0.30
C SER A 38 -2.29 -16.79 0.13
N PHE A 39 -3.08 -17.21 -0.83
CA PHE A 39 -4.24 -18.08 -0.61
C PHE A 39 -4.00 -19.42 -1.25
N GLN A 40 -4.17 -20.49 -0.47
CA GLN A 40 -3.99 -21.85 -0.90
C GLN A 40 -5.18 -22.72 -0.51
N ASP A 41 -5.48 -23.74 -1.31
CA ASP A 41 -6.39 -24.80 -0.89
C ASP A 41 -5.70 -25.77 0.08
N THR A 42 -6.45 -26.74 0.60
CA THR A 42 -5.94 -27.78 1.51
C THR A 42 -4.90 -28.71 0.85
N SER A 43 -4.81 -28.72 -0.48
CA SER A 43 -3.80 -29.45 -1.26
C SER A 43 -2.54 -28.62 -1.56
N GLY A 44 -2.52 -27.33 -1.15
CA GLY A 44 -1.42 -26.42 -1.38
C GLY A 44 -1.41 -25.76 -2.77
N ASN A 45 -2.52 -25.82 -3.52
CA ASN A 45 -2.61 -25.12 -4.80
C ASN A 45 -2.77 -23.60 -4.56
N ASP A 46 -2.10 -22.81 -5.39
CA ASP A 46 -2.15 -21.35 -5.37
C ASP A 46 -3.48 -20.85 -5.98
N LEU A 47 -4.38 -20.33 -5.15
CA LEU A 47 -5.70 -19.83 -5.56
C LEU A 47 -5.64 -18.44 -6.22
N VAL A 48 -4.51 -17.75 -6.14
CA VAL A 48 -4.30 -16.46 -6.82
C VAL A 48 -3.78 -16.66 -8.25
N LYS A 49 -3.30 -17.87 -8.56
CA LYS A 49 -2.71 -18.18 -9.87
C LYS A 49 -3.69 -17.96 -11.02
N GLY A 50 -3.31 -17.10 -11.99
CA GLY A 50 -4.12 -16.78 -13.16
C GLY A 50 -5.18 -15.71 -12.94
N ILE A 51 -5.19 -15.02 -11.80
CA ILE A 51 -6.08 -13.88 -11.57
C ILE A 51 -5.87 -12.81 -12.64
N GLY A 52 -6.95 -12.27 -13.18
CA GLY A 52 -6.90 -11.26 -14.24
C GLY A 52 -6.23 -9.96 -13.79
N LEU A 53 -5.33 -9.41 -14.63
CA LEU A 53 -4.60 -8.18 -14.35
C LEU A 53 -4.98 -7.09 -15.35
N GLU A 54 -5.19 -5.85 -14.87
CA GLU A 54 -5.41 -4.67 -15.72
C GLU A 54 -4.07 -4.11 -16.24
N TRP A 55 -3.06 -4.13 -15.38
CA TRP A 55 -1.75 -3.59 -15.68
C TRP A 55 -0.67 -4.41 -14.97
N TRP A 56 0.49 -4.53 -15.58
CA TRP A 56 1.66 -5.22 -15.05
C TRP A 56 2.94 -4.42 -15.24
N LEU A 57 3.86 -4.61 -14.33
CA LEU A 57 5.12 -3.86 -14.31
C LEU A 57 6.17 -4.41 -15.27
N ASP A 58 5.99 -5.68 -15.70
CA ASP A 58 6.90 -6.33 -16.62
C ASP A 58 6.24 -6.50 -18.00
N SER A 59 6.73 -5.73 -18.97
CA SER A 59 6.25 -5.76 -20.37
C SER A 59 6.69 -6.99 -21.15
N THR A 60 7.52 -7.85 -20.57
CA THR A 60 8.05 -9.07 -21.22
C THR A 60 7.20 -10.32 -21.00
N PHE A 61 6.22 -10.25 -20.10
CA PHE A 61 5.36 -11.39 -19.85
C PHE A 61 4.39 -11.62 -21.02
N ILE A 62 4.02 -12.88 -21.24
CA ILE A 62 3.18 -13.33 -22.35
C ILE A 62 1.80 -13.85 -21.93
N SER A 63 1.56 -14.05 -20.63
CA SER A 63 0.28 -14.43 -20.04
C SER A 63 0.17 -14.00 -18.59
N GLU A 64 -1.07 -13.83 -18.09
CA GLU A 64 -1.32 -13.49 -16.68
C GLU A 64 -0.73 -14.53 -15.73
N GLU A 65 -0.69 -15.80 -16.14
CA GLU A 65 -0.06 -16.88 -15.37
C GLU A 65 1.45 -16.70 -15.21
N GLN A 66 2.11 -16.02 -16.14
CA GLN A 66 3.56 -15.80 -16.15
C GLN A 66 3.94 -14.45 -15.54
N ALA A 67 2.98 -13.55 -15.31
CA ALA A 67 3.23 -12.25 -14.73
C ALA A 67 3.90 -12.36 -13.36
N GLN A 68 4.93 -11.53 -13.13
CA GLN A 68 5.63 -11.45 -11.85
C GLN A 68 4.90 -10.50 -10.87
N SER A 69 4.25 -9.47 -11.41
CA SER A 69 3.44 -8.54 -10.62
C SER A 69 2.47 -7.77 -11.51
N GLY A 70 1.40 -7.28 -10.92
CA GLY A 70 0.42 -6.47 -11.63
C GLY A 70 -0.68 -5.94 -10.71
N ILE A 71 -1.58 -5.16 -11.29
CA ILE A 71 -2.79 -4.66 -10.63
C ILE A 71 -3.93 -5.58 -11.02
N VAL A 72 -4.64 -6.13 -10.03
CA VAL A 72 -5.81 -6.99 -10.25
C VAL A 72 -6.92 -6.19 -10.91
N LYS A 73 -7.58 -6.79 -11.92
CA LYS A 73 -8.71 -6.16 -12.62
C LYS A 73 -9.79 -5.73 -11.65
N ASN A 74 -10.26 -4.52 -11.87
CA ASN A 74 -11.19 -3.83 -11.00
C ASN A 74 -12.53 -4.53 -10.82
N ASP A 75 -12.97 -5.32 -11.78
CA ASP A 75 -14.23 -6.08 -11.75
C ASP A 75 -14.13 -7.40 -10.98
N LEU A 76 -12.92 -7.83 -10.61
CA LEU A 76 -12.67 -9.10 -9.90
C LEU A 76 -12.71 -8.98 -8.38
N TYR A 77 -12.69 -7.76 -7.83
CA TYR A 77 -12.68 -7.57 -6.39
C TYR A 77 -13.39 -6.32 -5.93
N VAL A 78 -13.76 -6.31 -4.65
CA VAL A 78 -14.11 -5.11 -3.89
C VAL A 78 -13.25 -5.12 -2.63
N LEU A 79 -12.55 -4.03 -2.36
CA LEU A 79 -11.68 -3.87 -1.19
C LEU A 79 -12.04 -2.59 -0.46
N ASP A 80 -12.39 -2.72 0.82
CA ASP A 80 -12.54 -1.61 1.76
C ASP A 80 -11.51 -1.74 2.88
N ILE A 81 -10.96 -0.62 3.32
CA ILE A 81 -10.02 -0.56 4.43
C ILE A 81 -10.62 0.33 5.51
N ILE A 82 -10.80 -0.25 6.69
CA ILE A 82 -11.31 0.46 7.87
C ILE A 82 -10.16 0.68 8.82
N VAL A 83 -9.89 1.94 9.15
CA VAL A 83 -8.89 2.34 10.12
C VAL A 83 -9.53 2.43 11.50
N SER A 84 -8.91 1.80 12.50
CA SER A 84 -9.40 1.84 13.87
C SER A 84 -9.13 3.19 14.54
N GLU A 85 -9.88 3.47 15.63
CA GLU A 85 -9.58 4.60 16.51
C GLU A 85 -8.07 4.68 16.84
N PRO A 86 -7.43 5.84 16.85
CA PRO A 86 -8.05 7.16 17.10
C PRO A 86 -8.34 8.03 15.87
N CYS A 87 -8.37 7.49 14.68
CA CYS A 87 -8.48 8.22 13.42
C CYS A 87 -9.92 8.69 13.12
N LYS A 88 -10.46 9.57 13.94
CA LYS A 88 -11.87 10.01 13.87
C LYS A 88 -12.29 10.71 12.58
N ASN A 89 -11.34 11.28 11.85
CA ASN A 89 -11.61 12.09 10.65
C ASN A 89 -11.14 11.40 9.37
N TRP A 90 -10.76 10.13 9.44
CA TRP A 90 -10.32 9.44 8.25
C TRP A 90 -11.51 9.08 7.38
N ASP A 91 -11.52 9.59 6.16
CA ASP A 91 -12.54 9.29 5.15
C ASP A 91 -11.96 8.31 4.14
N ASN A 92 -12.54 7.13 3.99
CA ASN A 92 -12.20 6.09 3.00
C ASN A 92 -12.12 6.60 1.54
N LYS A 93 -12.60 7.83 1.29
CA LYS A 93 -12.68 8.42 -0.04
C LYS A 93 -11.36 9.00 -0.57
N ILE A 94 -10.26 8.99 0.19
CA ILE A 94 -9.10 9.83 -0.12
C ILE A 94 -7.92 9.08 -0.75
N TYR A 95 -8.11 7.92 -1.35
CA TYR A 95 -7.02 7.33 -2.14
C TYR A 95 -7.25 7.52 -3.64
N ASN A 96 -7.08 8.79 -4.05
CA ASN A 96 -6.84 9.11 -5.45
C ASN A 96 -5.34 9.16 -5.69
N THR A 97 -4.80 8.21 -6.44
CA THR A 97 -3.57 8.47 -7.17
C THR A 97 -3.84 9.71 -8.03
N PRO A 98 -3.02 10.80 -7.96
CA PRO A 98 -3.24 11.99 -8.76
C PRO A 98 -3.42 11.61 -10.23
N GLY A 99 -4.57 11.94 -10.82
CA GLY A 99 -4.92 11.63 -12.20
C GLY A 99 -5.72 10.33 -12.43
N SER A 100 -6.13 9.62 -11.38
CA SER A 100 -7.03 8.48 -11.48
C SER A 100 -8.42 8.85 -10.93
N ASP A 101 -9.46 8.52 -11.68
CA ASP A 101 -10.86 8.65 -11.24
C ASP A 101 -11.29 7.52 -10.28
N VAL A 102 -10.36 6.64 -9.92
CA VAL A 102 -10.62 5.45 -9.09
C VAL A 102 -10.42 5.79 -7.62
N ILE A 103 -11.53 5.90 -6.90
CA ILE A 103 -11.62 6.23 -5.47
C ILE A 103 -11.68 4.93 -4.63
N ARG A 104 -10.75 4.00 -4.79
CA ARG A 104 -10.75 2.77 -4.01
C ARG A 104 -9.33 2.24 -3.79
N PRO A 105 -9.10 1.46 -2.72
CA PRO A 105 -7.83 0.78 -2.54
C PRO A 105 -7.52 -0.14 -3.72
N ILE A 106 -6.28 -0.05 -4.19
CA ILE A 106 -5.78 -0.90 -5.28
C ILE A 106 -5.33 -2.23 -4.69
N LEU A 107 -5.72 -3.34 -5.33
CA LEU A 107 -5.24 -4.67 -5.02
C LEU A 107 -4.16 -5.06 -6.03
N GLY A 108 -2.95 -5.27 -5.55
CA GLY A 108 -1.83 -5.76 -6.34
C GLY A 108 -1.71 -7.28 -6.26
N MET A 109 -1.05 -7.88 -7.24
CA MET A 109 -0.59 -9.26 -7.23
C MET A 109 0.92 -9.33 -7.44
N VAL A 110 1.61 -10.15 -6.67
CA VAL A 110 3.05 -10.38 -6.77
C VAL A 110 3.37 -11.85 -6.67
N ARG A 111 4.24 -12.31 -7.54
CA ARG A 111 4.84 -13.63 -7.46
C ARG A 111 6.16 -13.57 -6.71
N TYR A 112 6.31 -14.40 -5.68
CA TYR A 112 7.54 -14.57 -4.90
C TYR A 112 8.41 -15.72 -5.41
N ASN A 113 9.64 -15.79 -4.95
CA ASN A 113 10.62 -16.82 -5.35
C ASN A 113 10.19 -18.25 -5.00
N ASN A 114 9.31 -18.42 -4.00
CA ASN A 114 8.69 -19.71 -3.68
C ASN A 114 7.67 -20.18 -4.72
N GLY A 115 7.39 -19.37 -5.74
CA GLY A 115 6.47 -19.66 -6.82
C GLY A 115 5.02 -19.28 -6.56
N TYR A 116 4.64 -18.97 -5.31
CA TYR A 116 3.29 -18.54 -4.95
C TYR A 116 3.06 -17.08 -5.26
N ARG A 117 1.81 -16.73 -5.49
CA ARG A 117 1.34 -15.36 -5.68
C ARG A 117 0.73 -14.84 -4.40
N TYR A 118 0.94 -13.56 -4.18
CA TYR A 118 0.41 -12.85 -3.03
C TYR A 118 -0.42 -11.67 -3.53
N LEU A 119 -1.60 -11.52 -2.96
CA LEU A 119 -2.35 -10.27 -3.08
C LEU A 119 -1.75 -9.29 -2.08
N ASP A 120 -1.46 -8.10 -2.54
CA ASP A 120 -0.85 -7.06 -1.72
C ASP A 120 -1.60 -5.72 -1.83
N ASN A 121 -1.38 -4.90 -0.82
CA ASN A 121 -1.87 -3.55 -0.77
C ASN A 121 -0.84 -2.68 -0.04
N ASP A 122 -0.36 -1.65 -0.74
CA ASP A 122 0.53 -0.63 -0.22
C ASP A 122 -0.30 0.54 0.32
N PHE A 123 -0.92 0.34 1.48
CA PHE A 123 -1.75 1.34 2.11
C PHE A 123 -0.89 2.32 2.92
N SER A 124 -1.10 3.63 2.71
CA SER A 124 -0.37 4.66 3.45
C SER A 124 -1.33 5.68 4.04
N LEU A 125 -1.05 6.10 5.28
CA LEU A 125 -1.75 7.15 5.99
C LEU A 125 -0.82 8.35 6.19
N TRP A 126 -1.35 9.55 6.04
CA TRP A 126 -0.69 10.79 6.44
C TRP A 126 -0.62 10.86 7.96
N VAL A 127 0.54 11.20 8.51
CA VAL A 127 0.74 11.28 9.96
C VAL A 127 -0.20 12.33 10.60
N ASN A 128 -0.48 13.42 9.88
CA ASN A 128 -1.39 14.47 10.36
C ASN A 128 -2.85 13.98 10.44
N ASP A 129 -3.25 13.01 9.62
CA ASP A 129 -4.61 12.49 9.60
C ASP A 129 -4.78 11.36 10.61
N CYS A 130 -3.79 10.47 10.69
CA CYS A 130 -3.82 9.33 11.60
C CYS A 130 -2.41 8.81 11.95
N PRO A 131 -1.73 9.38 12.95
CA PRO A 131 -0.35 9.03 13.27
C PRO A 131 -0.17 7.63 13.90
N GLU A 132 -1.23 6.98 14.36
CA GLU A 132 -1.12 5.80 15.22
C GLU A 132 -2.16 4.71 14.95
N ALA A 133 -2.56 4.49 13.69
CA ALA A 133 -3.45 3.39 13.36
C ALA A 133 -2.75 2.04 13.60
N LYS A 134 -3.03 1.41 14.73
CA LYS A 134 -2.43 0.11 15.14
C LYS A 134 -3.25 -1.09 14.69
N MET A 135 -4.45 -0.88 14.18
CA MET A 135 -5.34 -1.92 13.71
C MET A 135 -6.06 -1.46 12.43
N LEU A 136 -5.99 -2.26 11.41
CA LEU A 136 -6.70 -2.06 10.16
C LEU A 136 -7.57 -3.28 9.86
N THR A 137 -8.80 -3.06 9.40
CA THR A 137 -9.68 -4.12 8.92
C THR A 137 -9.82 -4.01 7.43
N TYR A 138 -9.39 -5.03 6.71
CA TYR A 138 -9.56 -5.17 5.26
C TYR A 138 -10.77 -6.04 4.99
N LYS A 139 -11.73 -5.51 4.24
CA LYS A 139 -12.92 -6.22 3.78
C LYS A 139 -12.76 -6.51 2.29
N LEU A 140 -12.43 -7.75 1.99
CA LEU A 140 -12.16 -8.20 0.63
C LEU A 140 -13.24 -9.15 0.14
N LYS A 141 -13.89 -8.76 -0.97
CA LYS A 141 -14.71 -9.66 -1.78
C LYS A 141 -13.90 -9.96 -3.05
N CYS A 142 -13.59 -11.21 -3.29
CA CYS A 142 -12.86 -11.66 -4.48
C CYS A 142 -13.28 -13.10 -4.83
N PRO A 143 -14.37 -13.28 -5.59
CA PRO A 143 -14.92 -14.60 -5.92
C PRO A 143 -13.91 -15.53 -6.59
N TYR A 144 -12.97 -14.96 -7.33
CA TYR A 144 -11.90 -15.72 -7.97
C TYR A 144 -11.05 -16.52 -6.96
N VAL A 145 -10.76 -15.89 -5.80
CA VAL A 145 -9.91 -16.48 -4.76
C VAL A 145 -10.71 -17.31 -3.76
N PHE A 146 -11.86 -16.80 -3.34
CA PHE A 146 -12.65 -17.42 -2.26
C PHE A 146 -13.68 -18.45 -2.75
N GLY A 147 -14.00 -18.46 -4.05
CA GLY A 147 -15.02 -19.32 -4.61
C GLY A 147 -16.46 -18.90 -4.27
N ASP A 148 -16.65 -17.79 -3.57
CA ASP A 148 -17.94 -17.27 -3.14
C ASP A 148 -18.07 -15.75 -3.35
N GLU A 149 -19.28 -15.21 -3.17
CA GLU A 149 -19.60 -13.79 -3.28
C GLU A 149 -19.58 -13.06 -1.91
N ALA A 150 -19.11 -13.71 -0.86
CA ALA A 150 -19.07 -13.12 0.47
C ALA A 150 -17.94 -12.09 0.60
N VAL A 151 -18.07 -11.23 1.60
CA VAL A 151 -17.01 -10.33 2.03
C VAL A 151 -16.24 -11.02 3.15
N HIS A 152 -14.94 -11.18 2.95
CA HIS A 152 -14.03 -11.77 3.92
C HIS A 152 -13.28 -10.67 4.66
N GLU A 153 -13.19 -10.77 5.97
CA GLU A 153 -12.53 -9.77 6.81
C GLU A 153 -11.17 -10.26 7.32
N PHE A 154 -10.17 -9.39 7.17
CA PHE A 154 -8.84 -9.56 7.72
C PHE A 154 -8.56 -8.43 8.68
N VAL A 155 -8.39 -8.73 9.96
CA VAL A 155 -7.97 -7.75 10.95
C VAL A 155 -6.47 -7.82 11.11
N THR A 156 -5.78 -6.72 10.82
CA THR A 156 -4.31 -6.66 10.87
C THR A 156 -3.87 -5.76 12.02
N TYR A 157 -2.83 -6.17 12.73
CA TYR A 157 -2.30 -5.48 13.91
C TYR A 157 -0.87 -5.05 13.66
N TRP A 158 -0.58 -3.78 13.97
CA TRP A 158 0.62 -3.11 13.56
C TRP A 158 1.36 -2.45 14.71
N ASP A 159 2.69 -2.60 14.72
CA ASP A 159 3.60 -1.81 15.51
C ASP A 159 4.17 -0.69 14.65
N ILE A 160 4.00 0.56 15.11
CA ILE A 160 4.43 1.73 14.37
C ILE A 160 5.73 2.22 15.01
N PRO A 161 6.88 2.09 14.30
CA PRO A 161 8.13 2.64 14.81
C PRO A 161 8.02 4.16 14.94
N LYS A 162 8.96 4.75 15.67
CA LYS A 162 9.02 6.21 15.77
C LYS A 162 9.02 6.83 14.37
N VAL A 163 8.02 7.66 14.11
CA VAL A 163 7.85 8.32 12.82
C VAL A 163 9.05 9.22 12.54
N LYS A 164 9.57 9.17 11.32
CA LYS A 164 10.64 10.04 10.88
C LYS A 164 10.10 11.45 10.69
N SER A 165 10.93 12.46 10.88
CA SER A 165 10.57 13.87 10.70
C SER A 165 10.35 14.27 9.24
N SER A 166 10.62 13.39 8.30
CA SER A 166 10.32 13.55 6.87
C SER A 166 10.29 12.18 6.20
N GLY A 167 9.44 12.03 5.19
CA GLY A 167 9.34 10.85 4.35
C GLY A 167 8.49 9.71 4.94
N GLN A 168 8.74 8.50 4.47
CA GLN A 168 7.91 7.32 4.70
C GLN A 168 8.40 6.49 5.89
N THR A 169 7.49 6.13 6.80
CA THR A 169 7.70 5.18 7.89
C THR A 169 6.92 3.90 7.60
N PHE A 170 7.59 2.74 7.68
CA PHE A 170 6.96 1.44 7.44
C PHE A 170 6.50 0.82 8.77
N ALA A 171 5.20 0.57 8.90
CA ALA A 171 4.63 -0.14 10.02
C ALA A 171 4.99 -1.64 9.96
N LYS A 172 5.03 -2.29 11.14
CA LYS A 172 5.36 -3.71 11.27
C LYS A 172 4.10 -4.50 11.58
N CYS A 173 3.65 -5.33 10.63
CA CYS A 173 2.55 -6.25 10.89
C CYS A 173 3.03 -7.39 11.77
N TYR A 174 2.44 -7.55 12.95
CA TYR A 174 2.82 -8.62 13.86
C TYR A 174 1.75 -9.70 14.03
N ARG A 175 0.51 -9.42 13.59
CA ARG A 175 -0.61 -10.35 13.68
C ARG A 175 -1.64 -10.04 12.62
N ILE A 176 -2.26 -11.09 12.07
CA ILE A 176 -3.43 -11.04 11.19
C ILE A 176 -4.46 -11.99 11.77
N GLU A 177 -5.72 -11.60 11.80
CA GLU A 177 -6.85 -12.46 12.12
C GLU A 177 -7.70 -12.68 10.88
N PHE A 178 -8.04 -13.92 10.59
CA PHE A 178 -8.93 -14.31 9.51
C PHE A 178 -9.86 -15.43 9.99
N ASN A 179 -11.19 -15.20 9.92
CA ASN A 179 -12.21 -16.14 10.38
C ASN A 179 -11.97 -16.64 11.82
N GLY A 180 -11.51 -15.75 12.72
CA GLY A 180 -11.20 -16.09 14.11
C GLY A 180 -9.89 -16.85 14.34
N ASN A 181 -9.12 -17.13 13.29
CA ASN A 181 -7.80 -17.73 13.38
C ASN A 181 -6.71 -16.66 13.35
N GLU A 182 -5.75 -16.80 14.25
CA GLU A 182 -4.57 -15.94 14.29
C GLU A 182 -3.49 -16.45 13.35
N ILE A 183 -2.90 -15.53 12.57
CA ILE A 183 -1.82 -15.82 11.63
C ILE A 183 -0.68 -14.85 11.95
N ILE A 184 0.52 -15.37 12.11
CA ILE A 184 1.73 -14.57 12.34
C ILE A 184 2.43 -14.37 11.01
N PRO A 185 2.43 -13.13 10.44
CA PRO A 185 3.08 -12.86 9.17
C PRO A 185 4.61 -12.89 9.32
N GLN A 186 5.28 -13.28 8.23
CA GLN A 186 6.73 -13.31 8.15
C GLN A 186 7.26 -12.11 7.37
N PHE A 187 8.37 -11.55 7.81
CA PHE A 187 9.01 -10.44 7.12
C PHE A 187 9.83 -10.95 5.93
N SER A 188 9.60 -10.39 4.74
CA SER A 188 10.32 -10.69 3.51
C SER A 188 10.87 -9.43 2.85
N LYS A 189 12.06 -9.50 2.28
CA LYS A 189 12.70 -8.43 1.48
C LYS A 189 12.73 -8.73 -0.01
N GLU A 190 12.02 -9.74 -0.47
CA GLU A 190 12.12 -10.20 -1.85
C GLU A 190 11.65 -9.15 -2.87
N ARG A 191 10.66 -8.34 -2.52
CA ARG A 191 10.07 -7.36 -3.44
C ARG A 191 10.48 -5.93 -3.21
N TYR A 192 10.50 -5.49 -1.96
CA TYR A 192 10.73 -4.09 -1.59
C TYR A 192 12.02 -3.95 -0.82
N THR A 193 12.77 -2.89 -1.07
CA THR A 193 13.94 -2.55 -0.25
C THR A 193 13.59 -2.32 1.21
N SER A 194 12.36 -1.84 1.47
CA SER A 194 11.76 -1.69 2.79
C SER A 194 11.27 -3.00 3.41
N GLY A 195 11.07 -4.05 2.58
CA GLY A 195 10.45 -5.31 2.98
C GLY A 195 8.92 -5.26 3.03
N CYS A 196 8.32 -6.44 3.16
CA CYS A 196 6.88 -6.65 3.24
C CYS A 196 6.59 -7.77 4.25
N TYR A 197 5.47 -7.70 4.96
CA TYR A 197 4.98 -8.80 5.80
C TYR A 197 4.09 -9.72 4.99
N ILE A 198 4.43 -11.00 4.93
CA ILE A 198 3.69 -12.00 4.14
C ILE A 198 3.06 -13.06 5.02
N ALA A 199 1.87 -13.49 4.66
CA ALA A 199 1.16 -14.58 5.32
C ALA A 199 0.51 -15.52 4.29
N THR A 200 0.37 -16.79 4.65
CA THR A 200 -0.35 -17.80 3.87
C THR A 200 -1.64 -18.16 4.59
N ILE A 201 -2.73 -18.13 3.86
CA ILE A 201 -4.07 -18.48 4.32
C ILE A 201 -4.51 -19.74 3.58
N ILE A 202 -4.86 -20.78 4.35
CA ILE A 202 -5.42 -22.01 3.80
C ILE A 202 -6.94 -21.88 3.83
N LEU A 203 -7.57 -21.96 2.66
CA LEU A 203 -9.02 -21.99 2.52
C LEU A 203 -9.47 -23.45 2.50
N ASN A 204 -10.48 -23.75 3.31
CA ASN A 204 -11.14 -25.06 3.26
C ASN A 204 -12.18 -25.04 2.13
N ASP A 205 -12.23 -26.08 1.35
CA ASP A 205 -13.23 -26.34 0.32
C ASP A 205 -14.64 -26.44 0.91
#